data_20c86b22e46c0f3ff4759d86a204329d
#
_entry.id   20c86b22e46c0f3ff4759d86a204329d
#
_cell.length_a   1.000
_cell.length_b   1.000
_cell.length_c   1.000
_cell.angle_alpha   90.00
_cell.angle_beta   90.00
_cell.angle_gamma   90.00
#
_symmetry.space_group_name_H-M   'P 1'
#
loop_
_entity.id
_entity.type
_entity.pdbx_description
1 polymer ?
#
loop_
_entity_poly.entity_id
_entity_poly.type
_entity_poly.pdbx_seq_one_letter_code
_entity_poly.pdbx_strand_id
1 'polypeptide(L)'
;GKALHAKARRFESSDELSDAVSRDPLAIGFIGLPYIKQSKALAIADGDSAAMYPSKELIATEDYPLSRRLFLYLKPDEDNAWARALVSFAQSPRGQAIVAQSGFIAQTVKASAVKTGDDMPEDYRVLAQQAQRLNVNFRFRQGSATLDNKAQYDVERVAQYLKETDKLYRKVVLVGFGDPKEDPARAQLLSRLRAQMVSIALGHGGVMPKATLGFGDELPVAANSADEGRKKNQRVEVWIY
;
A
#
# COMPACT_ATOMS: atom_id res chain seq x y z
N GLY A 1 -13.23 11.51 14.94
CA GLY A 1 -13.14 12.24 13.67
C GLY A 1 -13.97 13.51 13.72
N LYS A 2 -13.62 14.52 12.90
CA LYS A 2 -14.43 15.75 12.80
C LYS A 2 -15.67 15.49 11.92
N ALA A 3 -16.81 16.03 12.30
CA ALA A 3 -18.02 15.98 11.48
C ALA A 3 -17.86 16.85 10.23
N LEU A 4 -18.52 16.44 9.14
CA LEU A 4 -18.61 17.25 7.94
C LEU A 4 -19.32 18.56 8.26
N HIS A 5 -18.83 19.67 7.71
CA HIS A 5 -19.43 21.00 7.93
C HIS A 5 -20.90 21.02 7.49
N ALA A 6 -21.77 21.69 8.25
CA ALA A 6 -23.22 21.70 7.99
C ALA A 6 -23.61 22.26 6.62
N LYS A 7 -22.79 23.18 6.04
CA LYS A 7 -23.00 23.73 4.70
C LYS A 7 -22.47 22.86 3.56
N ALA A 8 -21.82 21.72 3.85
CA ALA A 8 -21.34 20.83 2.80
C ALA A 8 -22.53 20.17 2.09
N ARG A 9 -22.52 20.26 0.76
CA ARG A 9 -23.50 19.57 -0.07
C ARG A 9 -23.20 18.07 -0.09
N ARG A 10 -24.21 17.26 0.04
CA ARG A 10 -24.13 15.81 -0.05
C ARG A 10 -24.82 15.35 -1.32
N PHE A 11 -24.24 14.36 -1.97
CA PHE A 11 -24.75 13.74 -3.18
C PHE A 11 -24.88 12.25 -2.94
N GLU A 12 -25.94 11.63 -3.36
CA GLU A 12 -26.09 10.19 -3.36
C GLU A 12 -25.37 9.55 -4.56
N SER A 13 -25.40 10.24 -5.70
CA SER A 13 -24.70 9.83 -6.91
C SER A 13 -23.28 10.39 -6.93
N SER A 14 -22.30 9.49 -7.09
CA SER A 14 -20.89 9.86 -7.32
C SER A 14 -20.70 10.65 -8.61
N ASP A 15 -21.51 10.36 -9.63
CA ASP A 15 -21.47 11.04 -10.91
C ASP A 15 -21.94 12.50 -10.79
N GLU A 16 -23.05 12.74 -10.08
CA GLU A 16 -23.56 14.08 -9.81
C GLU A 16 -22.56 14.94 -9.03
N LEU A 17 -21.89 14.33 -8.03
CA LEU A 17 -20.83 15.03 -7.27
C LEU A 17 -19.68 15.44 -8.20
N SER A 18 -19.18 14.52 -9.02
CA SER A 18 -18.09 14.80 -9.96
C SER A 18 -18.47 15.89 -10.93
N ASP A 19 -19.67 15.83 -11.50
CA ASP A 19 -20.20 16.85 -12.42
C ASP A 19 -20.35 18.21 -11.75
N ALA A 20 -20.83 18.26 -10.50
CA ALA A 20 -20.96 19.51 -9.76
C ALA A 20 -19.59 20.16 -9.51
N VAL A 21 -18.57 19.37 -9.13
CA VAL A 21 -17.21 19.87 -8.92
C VAL A 21 -16.57 20.31 -10.24
N SER A 22 -16.79 19.59 -11.34
CA SER A 22 -16.18 19.94 -12.65
C SER A 22 -16.70 21.26 -13.22
N ARG A 23 -17.92 21.71 -12.83
CA ARG A 23 -18.56 22.93 -13.30
C ARG A 23 -18.27 24.15 -12.43
N ASP A 24 -17.73 23.96 -11.24
CA ASP A 24 -17.47 25.06 -10.30
C ASP A 24 -15.96 25.09 -9.95
N PRO A 25 -15.22 26.09 -10.47
CA PRO A 25 -13.77 26.20 -10.23
C PRO A 25 -13.40 26.46 -8.77
N LEU A 26 -14.36 26.81 -7.92
CA LEU A 26 -14.17 27.02 -6.48
C LEU A 26 -14.59 25.80 -5.64
N ALA A 27 -15.16 24.78 -6.28
CA ALA A 27 -15.62 23.59 -5.57
C ALA A 27 -14.49 22.60 -5.33
N ILE A 28 -14.54 21.97 -4.18
CA ILE A 28 -13.76 20.77 -3.84
C ILE A 28 -14.72 19.64 -3.42
N GLY A 29 -14.44 18.43 -3.88
CA GLY A 29 -15.25 17.25 -3.55
C GLY A 29 -14.42 16.10 -3.02
N PHE A 30 -15.07 15.17 -2.34
CA PHE A 30 -14.49 13.90 -1.88
C PHE A 30 -15.26 12.73 -2.50
N ILE A 31 -14.57 11.90 -3.28
CA ILE A 31 -15.19 10.85 -4.09
C ILE A 31 -14.27 9.65 -4.28
N GLY A 32 -14.81 8.50 -4.64
CA GLY A 32 -14.02 7.33 -5.04
C GLY A 32 -13.26 7.54 -6.36
N LEU A 33 -12.04 7.01 -6.44
CA LEU A 33 -11.15 7.14 -7.60
C LEU A 33 -11.83 6.84 -8.95
N PRO A 34 -12.68 5.80 -9.11
CA PRO A 34 -13.33 5.49 -10.39
C PRO A 34 -14.27 6.58 -10.92
N TYR A 35 -14.70 7.50 -10.05
CA TYR A 35 -15.72 8.50 -10.36
C TYR A 35 -15.17 9.91 -10.57
N ILE A 36 -13.85 10.08 -10.64
CA ILE A 36 -13.23 11.41 -10.83
C ILE A 36 -13.65 12.05 -12.16
N LYS A 37 -13.80 11.24 -13.23
CA LYS A 37 -14.24 11.67 -14.56
C LYS A 37 -13.54 12.93 -15.05
N GLN A 38 -14.30 14.04 -15.25
CA GLN A 38 -13.78 15.33 -15.73
C GLN A 38 -13.24 16.24 -14.62
N SER A 39 -13.47 15.88 -13.36
CA SER A 39 -12.87 16.59 -12.23
C SER A 39 -11.37 16.35 -12.16
N LYS A 40 -10.63 17.24 -11.53
CA LYS A 40 -9.19 17.13 -11.34
C LYS A 40 -8.88 16.55 -9.97
N ALA A 41 -8.16 15.43 -9.93
CA ALA A 41 -7.64 14.90 -8.67
C ALA A 41 -6.57 15.84 -8.09
N LEU A 42 -6.57 16.01 -6.77
CA LEU A 42 -5.56 16.77 -6.04
C LEU A 42 -4.52 15.84 -5.44
N ALA A 43 -3.28 16.30 -5.40
CA ALA A 43 -2.26 15.65 -4.59
C ALA A 43 -2.54 15.91 -3.11
N ILE A 44 -2.41 14.88 -2.28
CA ILE A 44 -2.65 14.94 -0.83
C ILE A 44 -1.35 14.61 -0.10
N ALA A 45 -0.99 15.45 0.86
CA ALA A 45 0.06 15.20 1.83
C ALA A 45 -0.56 14.89 3.20
N ASP A 46 0.08 14.05 3.98
CA ASP A 46 -0.25 13.77 5.38
C ASP A 46 0.96 14.16 6.25
N GLY A 47 0.84 15.30 6.92
CA GLY A 47 1.94 15.90 7.67
C GLY A 47 3.14 16.23 6.78
N ASP A 48 4.31 15.71 7.16
CA ASP A 48 5.58 15.95 6.47
C ASP A 48 5.82 15.02 5.27
N SER A 49 4.82 14.19 4.90
CA SER A 49 4.95 13.33 3.72
C SER A 49 4.89 14.14 2.42
N ALA A 50 5.56 13.65 1.38
CA ALA A 50 5.40 14.22 0.04
C ALA A 50 3.94 14.17 -0.43
N ALA A 51 3.50 15.20 -1.15
CA ALA A 51 2.15 15.22 -1.73
C ALA A 51 2.02 14.17 -2.82
N MET A 52 1.02 13.30 -2.71
CA MET A 52 0.79 12.16 -3.60
C MET A 52 -0.48 12.31 -4.38
N TYR A 53 -0.43 12.10 -5.70
CA TYR A 53 -1.63 11.92 -6.52
C TYR A 53 -2.20 10.50 -6.34
N PRO A 54 -3.52 10.31 -6.42
CA PRO A 54 -4.13 8.98 -6.34
C PRO A 54 -3.76 8.16 -7.58
N SER A 55 -2.80 7.26 -7.44
CA SER A 55 -2.47 6.25 -8.45
C SER A 55 -2.88 4.86 -7.97
N LYS A 56 -3.03 3.93 -8.92
CA LYS A 56 -3.36 2.54 -8.57
C LYS A 56 -2.27 1.91 -7.69
N GLU A 57 -1.02 2.23 -7.96
CA GLU A 57 0.15 1.75 -7.23
C GLU A 57 0.15 2.26 -5.78
N LEU A 58 0.01 3.58 -5.59
CA LEU A 58 0.00 4.19 -4.26
C LEU A 58 -1.21 3.78 -3.41
N ILE A 59 -2.35 3.48 -4.05
CA ILE A 59 -3.52 2.96 -3.34
C ILE A 59 -3.32 1.47 -3.01
N ALA A 60 -2.75 0.67 -3.91
CA ALA A 60 -2.48 -0.75 -3.66
C ALA A 60 -1.46 -0.95 -2.52
N THR A 61 -0.43 -0.12 -2.46
CA THR A 61 0.55 -0.09 -1.37
C THR A 61 0.03 0.55 -0.08
N GLU A 62 -1.15 1.20 -0.15
CA GLU A 62 -1.75 1.98 0.96
C GLU A 62 -0.91 3.19 1.39
N ASP A 63 -0.01 3.65 0.53
CA ASP A 63 0.79 4.84 0.78
C ASP A 63 -0.03 6.12 0.57
N TYR A 64 -0.98 6.12 -0.38
CA TYR A 64 -1.87 7.26 -0.59
C TYR A 64 -2.71 7.55 0.69
N PRO A 65 -2.70 8.79 1.20
CA PRO A 65 -3.28 9.10 2.52
C PRO A 65 -4.75 8.71 2.68
N LEU A 66 -5.55 8.85 1.63
CA LEU A 66 -6.99 8.57 1.65
C LEU A 66 -7.35 7.14 1.21
N SER A 67 -6.38 6.25 1.09
CA SER A 67 -6.63 4.83 0.80
C SER A 67 -7.30 4.14 1.99
N ARG A 68 -8.15 3.15 1.69
CA ARG A 68 -8.77 2.29 2.69
C ARG A 68 -8.97 0.89 2.15
N ARG A 69 -8.92 -0.10 3.02
CA ARG A 69 -9.25 -1.49 2.71
C ARG A 69 -10.78 -1.67 2.70
N LEU A 70 -11.24 -2.57 1.85
CA LEU A 70 -12.58 -3.15 1.94
C LEU A 70 -12.46 -4.53 2.59
N PHE A 71 -13.39 -4.85 3.49
CA PHE A 71 -13.36 -6.08 4.26
C PHE A 71 -14.61 -6.90 4.00
N LEU A 72 -14.45 -8.21 3.94
CA LEU A 72 -15.52 -9.19 4.07
C LEU A 72 -15.41 -9.84 5.45
N TYR A 73 -16.52 -9.89 6.18
CA TYR A 73 -16.55 -10.45 7.51
C TYR A 73 -17.38 -11.74 7.50
N LEU A 74 -16.80 -12.80 8.06
CA LEU A 74 -17.49 -14.05 8.38
C LEU A 74 -17.50 -14.23 9.90
N LYS A 75 -18.50 -14.94 10.42
CA LYS A 75 -18.44 -15.41 11.80
C LYS A 75 -17.29 -16.41 11.95
N PRO A 76 -16.64 -16.51 13.12
CA PRO A 76 -15.56 -17.46 13.34
C PRO A 76 -15.94 -18.93 13.06
N ASP A 77 -17.19 -19.27 13.36
CA ASP A 77 -17.84 -20.58 13.22
C ASP A 77 -18.88 -20.60 12.08
N GLU A 78 -18.63 -19.85 11.00
CA GLU A 78 -19.54 -19.78 9.86
C GLU A 78 -19.70 -21.15 9.18
N ASP A 79 -20.85 -21.74 9.28
CA ASP A 79 -21.18 -23.06 8.70
C ASP A 79 -21.63 -22.98 7.25
N ASN A 80 -22.05 -21.80 6.76
CA ASN A 80 -22.50 -21.63 5.42
C ASN A 80 -21.35 -21.76 4.41
N ALA A 81 -21.31 -22.89 3.70
CA ALA A 81 -20.30 -23.19 2.71
C ALA A 81 -20.25 -22.15 1.58
N TRP A 82 -21.39 -21.58 1.18
CA TRP A 82 -21.46 -20.56 0.14
C TRP A 82 -20.85 -19.23 0.59
N ALA A 83 -21.04 -18.85 1.86
CA ALA A 83 -20.42 -17.65 2.41
C ALA A 83 -18.89 -17.77 2.39
N ARG A 84 -18.34 -18.93 2.83
CA ARG A 84 -16.90 -19.21 2.74
C ARG A 84 -16.41 -19.23 1.30
N ALA A 85 -17.16 -19.87 0.41
CA ALA A 85 -16.81 -19.94 -1.02
C ALA A 85 -16.78 -18.55 -1.69
N LEU A 86 -17.72 -17.67 -1.34
CA LEU A 86 -17.76 -16.28 -1.82
C LEU A 86 -16.51 -15.50 -1.39
N VAL A 87 -16.12 -15.60 -0.12
CA VAL A 87 -14.90 -14.91 0.38
C VAL A 87 -13.65 -15.46 -0.30
N SER A 88 -13.53 -16.79 -0.43
CA SER A 88 -12.41 -17.42 -1.14
C SER A 88 -12.39 -17.03 -2.62
N PHE A 89 -13.54 -16.99 -3.28
CA PHE A 89 -13.65 -16.54 -4.67
C PHE A 89 -13.23 -15.07 -4.81
N ALA A 90 -13.71 -14.19 -3.94
CA ALA A 90 -13.35 -12.75 -3.98
C ALA A 90 -11.83 -12.53 -3.88
N GLN A 91 -11.11 -13.38 -3.14
CA GLN A 91 -9.65 -13.33 -3.01
C GLN A 91 -8.90 -14.07 -4.13
N SER A 92 -9.57 -14.86 -4.94
CA SER A 92 -8.97 -15.59 -6.05
C SER A 92 -8.55 -14.65 -7.20
N PRO A 93 -7.63 -15.07 -8.11
CA PRO A 93 -7.28 -14.27 -9.28
C PRO A 93 -8.49 -13.85 -10.13
N ARG A 94 -9.48 -14.74 -10.30
CA ARG A 94 -10.71 -14.46 -11.03
C ARG A 94 -11.59 -13.44 -10.32
N GLY A 95 -11.76 -13.55 -9.01
CA GLY A 95 -12.48 -12.57 -8.19
C GLY A 95 -11.78 -11.20 -8.23
N GLN A 96 -10.46 -11.18 -8.13
CA GLN A 96 -9.68 -9.95 -8.21
C GLN A 96 -9.73 -9.28 -9.60
N ALA A 97 -9.89 -10.04 -10.68
CA ALA A 97 -10.16 -9.47 -11.99
C ALA A 97 -11.51 -8.73 -12.03
N ILE A 98 -12.55 -9.28 -11.39
CA ILE A 98 -13.87 -8.62 -11.28
C ILE A 98 -13.76 -7.36 -10.41
N VAL A 99 -13.01 -7.41 -9.29
CA VAL A 99 -12.73 -6.24 -8.45
C VAL A 99 -12.12 -5.11 -9.28
N ALA A 100 -11.11 -5.42 -10.12
CA ALA A 100 -10.49 -4.44 -11.01
C ALA A 100 -11.45 -3.88 -12.07
N GLN A 101 -12.30 -4.73 -12.67
CA GLN A 101 -13.31 -4.31 -13.64
C GLN A 101 -14.38 -3.41 -13.03
N SER A 102 -14.67 -3.59 -11.74
CA SER A 102 -15.59 -2.73 -10.97
C SER A 102 -14.96 -1.40 -10.53
N GLY A 103 -13.75 -1.10 -10.98
CA GLY A 103 -13.04 0.17 -10.68
C GLY A 103 -12.33 0.20 -9.32
N PHE A 104 -12.37 -0.87 -8.55
CA PHE A 104 -11.59 -0.98 -7.32
C PHE A 104 -10.14 -1.41 -7.58
N ILE A 105 -9.28 -1.22 -6.59
CA ILE A 105 -7.88 -1.64 -6.69
C ILE A 105 -7.76 -3.08 -6.26
N ALA A 106 -7.49 -3.94 -7.24
CA ALA A 106 -7.26 -5.37 -6.99
C ALA A 106 -5.94 -5.62 -6.27
N GLN A 107 -5.89 -6.71 -5.53
CA GLN A 107 -4.68 -7.18 -4.83
C GLN A 107 -3.73 -7.99 -5.73
N THR A 108 -3.87 -7.86 -7.04
CA THR A 108 -2.96 -8.49 -8.02
C THR A 108 -1.58 -7.85 -7.92
N VAL A 109 -0.55 -8.67 -7.73
CA VAL A 109 0.84 -8.19 -7.67
C VAL A 109 1.30 -7.73 -9.04
N LYS A 110 1.89 -6.53 -9.09
CA LYS A 110 2.45 -5.93 -10.30
C LYS A 110 3.74 -5.21 -9.96
N ALA A 111 4.67 -5.21 -10.90
CA ALA A 111 5.89 -4.42 -10.83
C ALA A 111 5.74 -3.13 -11.65
N SER A 112 6.30 -2.05 -11.15
CA SER A 112 6.35 -0.77 -11.84
C SER A 112 7.64 -0.02 -11.54
N ALA A 113 8.10 0.78 -12.49
CA ALA A 113 9.21 1.70 -12.27
C ALA A 113 8.75 2.84 -11.33
N VAL A 114 9.62 3.25 -10.43
CA VAL A 114 9.40 4.39 -9.55
C VAL A 114 10.14 5.59 -10.13
N LYS A 115 9.44 6.73 -10.22
CA LYS A 115 10.10 7.99 -10.60
C LYS A 115 11.02 8.44 -9.47
N THR A 116 12.25 8.72 -9.80
CA THR A 116 13.24 9.24 -8.85
C THR A 116 13.14 10.75 -8.75
N GLY A 117 13.29 11.28 -7.53
CA GLY A 117 13.42 12.70 -7.22
C GLY A 117 14.75 12.98 -6.52
N ASP A 118 15.16 14.23 -6.50
CA ASP A 118 16.42 14.67 -5.87
C ASP A 118 16.34 14.62 -4.33
N ASP A 119 15.15 14.56 -3.78
CA ASP A 119 14.84 14.43 -2.34
C ASP A 119 14.97 12.99 -1.80
N MET A 120 15.22 12.02 -2.69
CA MET A 120 15.38 10.63 -2.30
C MET A 120 16.82 10.33 -1.84
N PRO A 121 17.01 9.50 -0.78
CA PRO A 121 18.32 8.97 -0.41
C PRO A 121 19.02 8.33 -1.60
N GLU A 122 20.34 8.53 -1.70
CA GLU A 122 21.13 8.08 -2.86
C GLU A 122 20.97 6.58 -3.15
N ASP A 123 21.12 5.73 -2.12
CA ASP A 123 21.00 4.28 -2.26
C ASP A 123 19.60 3.85 -2.74
N TYR A 124 18.54 4.56 -2.28
CA TYR A 124 17.18 4.32 -2.72
C TYR A 124 16.97 4.75 -4.18
N ARG A 125 17.54 5.88 -4.57
CA ARG A 125 17.51 6.39 -5.94
C ARG A 125 18.20 5.43 -6.91
N VAL A 126 19.39 4.92 -6.54
CA VAL A 126 20.13 3.91 -7.34
C VAL A 126 19.28 2.63 -7.47
N LEU A 127 18.67 2.16 -6.40
CA LEU A 127 17.77 1.00 -6.45
C LEU A 127 16.58 1.25 -7.39
N ALA A 128 15.93 2.41 -7.31
CA ALA A 128 14.78 2.77 -8.13
C ALA A 128 15.10 2.91 -9.63
N GLN A 129 16.34 3.24 -9.98
CA GLN A 129 16.81 3.27 -11.36
C GLN A 129 17.08 1.89 -11.95
N GLN A 130 17.42 0.90 -11.11
CA GLN A 130 17.87 -0.42 -11.54
C GLN A 130 16.82 -1.52 -11.36
N ALA A 131 15.81 -1.27 -10.56
CA ALA A 131 14.81 -2.25 -10.17
C ALA A 131 13.39 -1.68 -10.29
N GLN A 132 12.41 -2.58 -10.30
CA GLN A 132 10.99 -2.24 -10.25
C GLN A 132 10.42 -2.52 -8.86
N ARG A 133 9.55 -1.65 -8.36
CA ARG A 133 8.84 -1.85 -7.10
C ARG A 133 7.55 -2.62 -7.34
N LEU A 134 7.28 -3.62 -6.49
CA LEU A 134 5.98 -4.26 -6.45
C LEU A 134 4.95 -3.33 -5.78
N ASN A 135 3.71 -3.41 -6.23
CA ASN A 135 2.57 -2.67 -5.66
C ASN A 135 2.09 -3.28 -4.32
N VAL A 136 2.99 -3.80 -3.53
CA VAL A 136 2.75 -4.43 -2.23
C VAL A 136 3.68 -3.84 -1.20
N ASN A 137 3.11 -3.42 -0.07
CA ASN A 137 3.85 -3.12 1.15
C ASN A 137 3.47 -4.12 2.24
N PHE A 138 4.46 -4.75 2.84
CA PHE A 138 4.25 -5.53 4.04
C PHE A 138 4.14 -4.60 5.24
N ARG A 139 3.06 -4.74 5.98
CA ARG A 139 2.79 -3.97 7.21
C ARG A 139 2.71 -4.88 8.41
N PHE A 140 2.81 -4.27 9.59
CA PHE A 140 2.96 -5.00 10.85
C PHE A 140 1.82 -4.66 11.80
N ARG A 141 1.52 -5.57 12.72
CA ARG A 141 0.61 -5.31 13.83
C ARG A 141 1.22 -4.25 14.73
N GLN A 142 0.38 -3.44 15.33
CA GLN A 142 0.82 -2.33 16.19
C GLN A 142 1.77 -2.83 17.29
N GLY A 143 2.94 -2.16 17.42
CA GLY A 143 3.94 -2.47 18.43
C GLY A 143 4.62 -3.84 18.27
N SER A 144 4.50 -4.49 17.11
CA SER A 144 5.00 -5.83 16.86
C SER A 144 5.81 -5.91 15.56
N ALA A 145 6.69 -6.90 15.46
CA ALA A 145 7.33 -7.32 14.21
C ALA A 145 6.51 -8.39 13.46
N THR A 146 5.31 -8.73 13.95
CA THR A 146 4.42 -9.70 13.31
C THR A 146 3.66 -9.03 12.17
N LEU A 147 3.61 -9.68 11.01
CA LEU A 147 2.86 -9.22 9.84
C LEU A 147 1.36 -9.07 10.16
N ASP A 148 0.72 -8.05 9.62
CA ASP A 148 -0.73 -7.90 9.72
C ASP A 148 -1.45 -8.95 8.84
N ASN A 149 -2.77 -9.04 8.96
CA ASN A 149 -3.55 -10.07 8.26
C ASN A 149 -3.41 -9.96 6.73
N LYS A 150 -3.37 -8.74 6.16
CA LYS A 150 -3.18 -8.56 4.71
C LYS A 150 -1.78 -9.00 4.30
N ALA A 151 -0.76 -8.60 5.06
CA ALA A 151 0.63 -8.94 4.76
C ALA A 151 0.89 -10.46 4.79
N GLN A 152 0.18 -11.21 5.63
CA GLN A 152 0.25 -12.67 5.64
C GLN A 152 -0.20 -13.27 4.30
N TYR A 153 -1.33 -12.79 3.75
CA TYR A 153 -1.78 -13.21 2.41
C TYR A 153 -0.89 -12.66 1.30
N ASP A 154 -0.31 -11.48 1.49
CA ASP A 154 0.63 -10.90 0.51
C ASP A 154 1.92 -11.73 0.38
N VAL A 155 2.37 -12.42 1.43
CA VAL A 155 3.51 -13.36 1.36
C VAL A 155 3.27 -14.41 0.28
N GLU A 156 2.10 -15.05 0.30
CA GLU A 156 1.75 -16.08 -0.70
C GLU A 156 1.63 -15.49 -2.10
N ARG A 157 0.97 -14.34 -2.25
CA ARG A 157 0.79 -13.67 -3.55
C ARG A 157 2.12 -13.21 -4.15
N VAL A 158 3.00 -12.64 -3.34
CA VAL A 158 4.33 -12.21 -3.80
C VAL A 158 5.20 -13.41 -4.14
N ALA A 159 5.23 -14.47 -3.33
CA ALA A 159 5.98 -15.68 -3.63
C ALA A 159 5.50 -16.32 -4.94
N GLN A 160 4.18 -16.40 -5.15
CA GLN A 160 3.62 -16.93 -6.39
C GLN A 160 4.00 -16.08 -7.61
N TYR A 161 3.89 -14.73 -7.51
CA TYR A 161 4.30 -13.82 -8.58
C TYR A 161 5.78 -13.98 -8.93
N LEU A 162 6.66 -14.07 -7.91
CA LEU A 162 8.10 -14.25 -8.11
C LEU A 162 8.44 -15.60 -8.75
N LYS A 163 7.68 -16.65 -8.41
CA LYS A 163 7.79 -17.96 -9.05
C LYS A 163 7.39 -17.91 -10.52
N GLU A 164 6.25 -17.29 -10.84
CA GLU A 164 5.74 -17.17 -12.21
C GLU A 164 6.66 -16.31 -13.10
N THR A 165 7.40 -15.37 -12.52
CA THR A 165 8.31 -14.47 -13.23
C THR A 165 9.78 -14.89 -13.16
N ASP A 166 10.08 -16.08 -12.63
CA ASP A 166 11.44 -16.62 -12.44
C ASP A 166 12.36 -15.69 -11.63
N LYS A 167 11.84 -15.16 -10.53
CA LYS A 167 12.55 -14.19 -9.67
C LYS A 167 12.72 -14.65 -8.22
N LEU A 168 12.59 -15.96 -7.94
CA LEU A 168 12.72 -16.49 -6.59
C LEU A 168 14.13 -16.35 -6.02
N TYR A 169 15.16 -16.44 -6.85
CA TYR A 169 16.55 -16.51 -6.39
C TYR A 169 17.32 -15.22 -6.69
N ARG A 170 17.70 -14.49 -5.62
CA ARG A 170 18.56 -13.29 -5.64
C ARG A 170 18.16 -12.19 -6.63
N LYS A 171 16.86 -12.10 -6.94
CA LYS A 171 16.27 -11.03 -7.77
C LYS A 171 15.46 -10.02 -6.96
N VAL A 172 15.33 -10.23 -5.66
CA VAL A 172 14.49 -9.42 -4.77
C VAL A 172 15.37 -8.63 -3.80
N VAL A 173 15.04 -7.36 -3.60
CA VAL A 173 15.54 -6.54 -2.49
C VAL A 173 14.34 -6.11 -1.63
N LEU A 174 14.46 -6.29 -0.34
CA LEU A 174 13.47 -5.88 0.64
C LEU A 174 13.96 -4.63 1.35
N VAL A 175 13.15 -3.58 1.33
CA VAL A 175 13.50 -2.26 1.86
C VAL A 175 12.56 -1.92 3.00
N GLY A 176 13.09 -1.91 4.22
CA GLY A 176 12.35 -1.59 5.43
C GLY A 176 12.37 -0.10 5.74
N PHE A 177 11.24 0.38 6.25
CA PHE A 177 11.06 1.74 6.77
C PHE A 177 10.44 1.68 8.16
N GLY A 178 10.50 2.80 8.85
CA GLY A 178 9.98 2.96 10.20
C GLY A 178 9.45 4.35 10.48
N ASP A 179 9.27 4.60 11.74
CA ASP A 179 8.96 5.89 12.32
C ASP A 179 10.22 6.46 12.99
N PRO A 180 10.32 7.78 13.19
CA PRO A 180 11.43 8.40 13.90
C PRO A 180 11.63 7.79 15.29
N LYS A 181 12.91 7.69 15.69
CA LYS A 181 13.35 7.33 17.04
C LYS A 181 14.29 8.42 17.55
N GLU A 182 14.48 8.47 18.84
CA GLU A 182 15.46 9.38 19.46
C GLU A 182 16.87 9.16 18.91
N ASP A 183 17.20 7.90 18.59
CA ASP A 183 18.45 7.49 17.96
C ASP A 183 18.20 7.04 16.51
N PRO A 184 18.70 7.76 15.49
CA PRO A 184 18.58 7.39 14.09
C PRO A 184 19.15 6.01 13.76
N ALA A 185 20.25 5.59 14.40
CA ALA A 185 20.82 4.27 14.21
C ALA A 185 19.84 3.17 14.64
N ARG A 186 19.06 3.41 15.70
CA ARG A 186 18.00 2.52 16.16
C ARG A 186 16.83 2.45 15.16
N ALA A 187 16.43 3.58 14.57
CA ALA A 187 15.40 3.61 13.53
C ALA A 187 15.83 2.78 12.32
N GLN A 188 17.08 2.95 11.88
CA GLN A 188 17.65 2.20 10.76
C GLN A 188 17.73 0.69 11.07
N LEU A 189 18.21 0.32 12.27
CA LEU A 189 18.27 -1.09 12.69
C LEU A 189 16.88 -1.73 12.69
N LEU A 190 15.89 -1.09 13.30
CA LEU A 190 14.51 -1.61 13.38
C LEU A 190 13.88 -1.76 11.99
N SER A 191 14.11 -0.83 11.08
CA SER A 191 13.61 -0.91 9.70
C SER A 191 14.23 -2.11 8.96
N ARG A 192 15.53 -2.34 9.13
CA ARG A 192 16.23 -3.52 8.57
C ARG A 192 15.72 -4.82 9.16
N LEU A 193 15.47 -4.88 10.48
CA LEU A 193 14.90 -6.07 11.13
C LEU A 193 13.51 -6.39 10.58
N ARG A 194 12.67 -5.39 10.29
CA ARG A 194 11.38 -5.62 9.61
C ARG A 194 11.57 -6.24 8.22
N ALA A 195 12.52 -5.74 7.44
CA ALA A 195 12.83 -6.33 6.13
C ALA A 195 13.32 -7.80 6.26
N GLN A 196 14.10 -8.12 7.31
CA GLN A 196 14.51 -9.49 7.58
C GLN A 196 13.33 -10.41 7.97
N MET A 197 12.36 -9.92 8.75
CA MET A 197 11.15 -10.69 9.08
C MET A 197 10.34 -11.04 7.82
N VAL A 198 10.21 -10.09 6.88
CA VAL A 198 9.57 -10.35 5.58
C VAL A 198 10.40 -11.36 4.76
N SER A 199 11.73 -11.25 4.78
CA SER A 199 12.62 -12.23 4.12
C SER A 199 12.40 -13.65 4.63
N ILE A 200 12.28 -13.83 5.95
CA ILE A 200 12.00 -15.14 6.56
C ILE A 200 10.62 -15.66 6.11
N ALA A 201 9.59 -14.79 6.15
CA ALA A 201 8.25 -15.17 5.73
C ALA A 201 8.20 -15.59 4.25
N LEU A 202 8.82 -14.83 3.35
CA LEU A 202 8.93 -15.17 1.93
C LEU A 202 9.78 -16.42 1.67
N GLY A 203 10.76 -16.68 2.54
CA GLY A 203 11.61 -17.88 2.50
C GLY A 203 10.83 -19.18 2.58
N HIS A 204 9.70 -19.21 3.30
CA HIS A 204 8.79 -20.36 3.33
C HIS A 204 8.17 -20.64 1.95
N GLY A 205 8.05 -19.62 1.10
CA GLY A 205 7.62 -19.74 -0.31
C GLY A 205 8.78 -19.95 -1.30
N GLY A 206 9.99 -20.23 -0.81
CA GLY A 206 11.19 -20.48 -1.63
C GLY A 206 11.88 -19.22 -2.14
N VAL A 207 11.49 -18.03 -1.69
CA VAL A 207 12.13 -16.76 -2.10
C VAL A 207 13.43 -16.55 -1.36
N MET A 208 14.51 -16.33 -2.08
CA MET A 208 15.83 -15.98 -1.53
C MET A 208 16.20 -14.55 -1.96
N PRO A 209 15.94 -13.52 -1.13
CA PRO A 209 16.26 -12.15 -1.48
C PRO A 209 17.77 -11.93 -1.70
N LYS A 210 18.11 -10.98 -2.58
CA LYS A 210 19.48 -10.51 -2.80
C LYS A 210 20.00 -9.73 -1.59
N ALA A 211 19.11 -8.89 -1.00
CA ALA A 211 19.44 -8.05 0.13
C ALA A 211 18.21 -7.63 0.95
N THR A 212 18.45 -7.27 2.20
CA THR A 212 17.51 -6.57 3.08
C THR A 212 18.16 -5.26 3.51
N LEU A 213 17.50 -4.13 3.20
CA LEU A 213 17.96 -2.79 3.51
C LEU A 213 17.05 -2.14 4.56
N GLY A 214 17.59 -1.21 5.33
CA GLY A 214 16.83 -0.39 6.28
C GLY A 214 17.10 1.07 6.02
N PHE A 215 16.04 1.87 5.86
CA PHE A 215 16.11 3.31 5.62
C PHE A 215 15.56 4.13 6.81
N GLY A 216 15.39 3.49 7.97
CA GLY A 216 14.93 4.20 9.18
C GLY A 216 13.61 4.90 8.94
N ASP A 217 13.56 6.19 9.22
CA ASP A 217 12.41 7.07 9.09
C ASP A 217 12.41 7.91 7.79
N GLU A 218 13.29 7.59 6.87
CA GLU A 218 13.34 8.23 5.56
C GLU A 218 12.07 7.97 4.75
N LEU A 219 11.76 8.87 3.82
CA LEU A 219 10.64 8.77 2.89
C LEU A 219 9.30 8.43 3.58
N PRO A 220 8.86 9.24 4.55
CA PRO A 220 7.59 9.00 5.24
C PRO A 220 6.41 9.13 4.26
N VAL A 221 5.43 8.23 4.38
CA VAL A 221 4.19 8.22 3.58
C VAL A 221 2.98 8.75 4.36
N ALA A 222 3.18 9.06 5.65
CA ALA A 222 2.14 9.60 6.53
C ALA A 222 2.77 10.39 7.68
N ALA A 223 1.94 11.20 8.35
CA ALA A 223 2.35 12.00 9.51
C ALA A 223 2.81 11.11 10.68
N ASN A 224 3.98 11.39 11.23
CA ASN A 224 4.49 10.70 12.43
C ASN A 224 3.85 11.18 13.75
N SER A 225 3.06 12.26 13.72
CA SER A 225 2.36 12.81 14.88
C SER A 225 1.22 11.93 15.41
N ALA A 226 0.67 11.03 14.59
CA ALA A 226 -0.40 10.12 14.95
C ALA A 226 0.02 8.65 14.84
N ASP A 227 -0.57 7.78 15.68
CA ASP A 227 -0.29 6.34 15.65
C ASP A 227 -0.59 5.69 14.32
N GLU A 228 -1.66 6.08 13.65
CA GLU A 228 -2.04 5.55 12.34
C GLU A 228 -1.01 5.91 11.25
N GLY A 229 -0.46 7.13 11.29
CA GLY A 229 0.60 7.53 10.37
C GLY A 229 1.91 6.77 10.64
N ARG A 230 2.30 6.62 11.91
CA ARG A 230 3.47 5.81 12.28
C ARG A 230 3.35 4.36 11.81
N LYS A 231 2.14 3.75 11.88
CA LYS A 231 1.88 2.41 11.33
C LYS A 231 2.07 2.37 9.82
N LYS A 232 1.65 3.41 9.10
CA LYS A 232 1.85 3.50 7.65
C LYS A 232 3.33 3.62 7.29
N ASN A 233 4.12 4.34 8.07
CA ASN A 233 5.55 4.48 7.87
C ASN A 233 6.31 3.18 8.17
N GLN A 234 5.84 2.37 9.11
CA GLN A 234 6.39 1.05 9.42
C GLN A 234 6.03 0.03 8.34
N ARG A 235 6.76 0.04 7.23
CA ARG A 235 6.50 -0.79 6.06
C ARG A 235 7.74 -1.47 5.52
N VAL A 236 7.54 -2.51 4.71
CA VAL A 236 8.60 -3.12 3.89
C VAL A 236 8.14 -3.15 2.45
N GLU A 237 8.92 -2.55 1.59
CA GLU A 237 8.75 -2.53 0.15
C GLU A 237 9.48 -3.69 -0.51
N VAL A 238 8.96 -4.16 -1.63
CA VAL A 238 9.56 -5.25 -2.42
C VAL A 238 10.02 -4.71 -3.76
N TRP A 239 11.29 -4.88 -4.05
CA TRP A 239 11.92 -4.45 -5.29
C TRP A 239 12.47 -5.66 -6.04
N ILE A 240 12.33 -5.68 -7.38
CA ILE A 240 12.76 -6.78 -8.24
C ILE A 240 13.62 -6.29 -9.40
N TYR A 241 14.66 -7.05 -9.69
CA TYR A 241 15.55 -6.87 -10.86
C TYR A 241 15.06 -7.63 -12.09
#